data_c166f480755f66b40419928108342093
#
_entry.id   c166f480755f66b40419928108342093
#
_cell.length_a   1.000
_cell.length_b   1.000
_cell.length_c   1.000
_cell.angle_alpha   90.00
_cell.angle_beta   90.00
_cell.angle_gamma   90.00
#
_symmetry.space_group_name_H-M   'P 1'
#
loop_
_entity.id
_entity.type
_entity.pdbx_description
1 polymer ?
#
loop_
_entity_poly.entity_id
_entity_poly.type
_entity_poly.pdbx_seq_one_letter_code
_entity_poly.pdbx_strand_id
1 'polypeptide(L)'
;MGERVFSISAREDGGEENAMGWMGLLLRKGRLEKDWSQEGLCKGICAVSYLSKIEQGKVEPSPEIMKLLFVRLGLAWQGEDAARQTAEWIERAYDALFSMEEDAWEELWRQMGDGRESMCCGPGMLDFLLLESWEKKAQDPFLQECQEWMSPRQRALWLTEQGRCQEALSLQGDGWFHFIAGRDCYQKGDYVQARALLGKGFALAAEECRPRLMLECKLFLGNCCSDTGRYADMLSHYRGARRLAQALRDENAMRDIRYNVASTDLFFGRAEEALNYFENISAPTAMDLHKRAVCLEKLGRRDQAREALDQARQASAFFPSREIADDMCQLVRYRLEHPEYLKDAAYGEMLLRLFETLRRELPMGYVLFHLPWVEEWYVANRQYRQAWQLMRDFPEYRR
;
A
#
# COMPACT_ATOMS: atom_id res chain seq x y z
N MET A 1 46.64 -15.31 20.92
CA MET A 1 45.77 -15.72 19.80
C MET A 1 44.58 -14.77 19.84
N GLY A 2 44.47 -13.93 18.83
CA GLY A 2 43.77 -12.69 18.89
C GLY A 2 42.24 -12.81 18.81
N GLU A 3 41.61 -12.21 19.76
CA GLU A 3 40.20 -11.86 19.70
C GLU A 3 40.00 -10.77 18.63
N ARG A 4 39.26 -11.10 17.56
CA ARG A 4 38.77 -10.10 16.64
C ARG A 4 37.50 -9.47 17.25
N VAL A 5 37.68 -8.31 17.84
CA VAL A 5 36.59 -7.39 18.18
C VAL A 5 35.97 -6.93 16.87
N PHE A 6 34.76 -7.37 16.59
CA PHE A 6 33.92 -6.76 15.56
C PHE A 6 33.46 -5.39 16.08
N SER A 7 34.17 -4.34 15.69
CA SER A 7 33.65 -3.00 15.82
C SER A 7 32.53 -2.82 14.80
N ILE A 8 31.31 -2.76 15.28
CA ILE A 8 30.18 -2.22 14.51
C ILE A 8 30.47 -0.73 14.37
N SER A 9 30.97 -0.32 13.20
CA SER A 9 31.06 1.09 12.86
C SER A 9 29.64 1.60 12.70
N ALA A 10 29.14 2.31 13.71
CA ALA A 10 28.01 3.21 13.55
C ALA A 10 28.36 4.17 12.41
N ARG A 11 27.58 4.14 11.32
CA ARG A 11 27.67 5.16 10.29
C ARG A 11 27.26 6.48 10.93
N GLU A 12 28.23 7.37 11.02
CA GLU A 12 28.05 8.78 11.31
C GLU A 12 27.18 9.37 10.21
N ASP A 13 25.88 9.56 10.50
CA ASP A 13 25.06 10.56 9.83
C ASP A 13 23.85 10.87 10.73
N GLY A 14 23.90 12.03 11.40
CA GLY A 14 22.72 12.69 11.98
C GLY A 14 22.12 12.11 13.27
N GLY A 15 22.73 11.08 13.91
CA GLY A 15 22.13 10.35 15.03
C GLY A 15 22.21 11.04 16.41
N GLU A 16 23.14 11.97 16.63
CA GLU A 16 23.34 12.53 17.98
C GLU A 16 22.43 13.73 18.30
N GLU A 17 22.07 14.57 17.32
CA GLU A 17 21.20 15.72 17.59
C GLU A 17 19.73 15.35 17.86
N ASN A 18 19.23 14.22 17.33
CA ASN A 18 17.85 13.76 17.55
C ASN A 18 17.65 12.91 18.83
N ALA A 19 18.74 12.38 19.40
CA ALA A 19 18.68 11.54 20.60
C ALA A 19 18.14 12.30 21.84
N MET A 20 18.25 13.61 21.87
CA MET A 20 17.80 14.44 23.03
C MET A 20 16.32 14.86 22.96
N GLY A 21 15.72 14.92 21.79
CA GLY A 21 14.37 15.43 21.59
C GLY A 21 13.25 14.55 22.14
N TRP A 22 13.39 13.21 22.13
CA TRP A 22 12.34 12.29 22.53
C TRP A 22 11.88 12.45 23.99
N MET A 23 12.80 12.76 24.90
CA MET A 23 12.47 12.97 26.32
C MET A 23 11.53 14.17 26.52
N GLY A 24 11.83 15.27 25.84
CA GLY A 24 11.00 16.47 25.86
C GLY A 24 9.62 16.23 25.26
N LEU A 25 9.56 15.50 24.14
CA LEU A 25 8.30 15.10 23.51
C LEU A 25 7.46 14.21 24.43
N LEU A 26 8.07 13.23 25.08
CA LEU A 26 7.39 12.31 25.99
C LEU A 26 6.84 13.04 27.23
N LEU A 27 7.64 13.94 27.81
CA LEU A 27 7.17 14.79 28.91
C LEU A 27 5.99 15.68 28.49
N ARG A 28 6.08 16.30 27.32
CA ARG A 28 5.00 17.13 26.76
C ARG A 28 3.74 16.29 26.51
N LYS A 29 3.86 15.13 25.85
CA LYS A 29 2.75 14.20 25.61
C LYS A 29 2.07 13.79 26.91
N GLY A 30 2.82 13.23 27.85
CA GLY A 30 2.28 12.78 29.15
C GLY A 30 1.66 13.89 29.97
N ARG A 31 2.20 15.12 29.88
CA ARG A 31 1.62 16.31 30.53
C ARG A 31 0.28 16.71 29.91
N LEU A 32 0.22 16.75 28.56
CA LEU A 32 -1.00 17.12 27.84
C LEU A 32 -2.11 16.07 28.00
N GLU A 33 -1.79 14.80 28.05
CA GLU A 33 -2.75 13.71 28.32
C GLU A 33 -3.39 13.83 29.73
N LYS A 34 -2.67 14.44 30.67
CA LYS A 34 -3.17 14.69 32.02
C LYS A 34 -3.79 16.11 32.20
N ASP A 35 -3.84 16.87 31.11
CA ASP A 35 -4.32 18.26 31.10
C ASP A 35 -3.57 19.17 32.12
N TRP A 36 -2.26 18.95 32.27
CA TRP A 36 -1.42 19.70 33.18
C TRP A 36 -0.68 20.87 32.53
N SER A 37 -0.54 21.98 33.26
CA SER A 37 0.36 23.08 32.89
C SER A 37 1.82 22.67 33.10
N GLN A 38 2.77 23.38 32.44
CA GLN A 38 4.21 23.20 32.70
C GLN A 38 4.53 23.45 34.19
N GLU A 39 3.90 24.46 34.81
CA GLU A 39 4.05 24.73 36.23
C GLU A 39 3.56 23.58 37.13
N GLY A 40 2.43 22.97 36.76
CA GLY A 40 1.89 21.80 37.47
C GLY A 40 2.84 20.61 37.44
N LEU A 41 3.47 20.34 36.28
CA LEU A 41 4.42 19.26 36.13
C LEU A 41 5.74 19.52 36.87
N CYS A 42 6.33 20.72 36.76
CA CYS A 42 7.67 20.98 37.29
C CYS A 42 7.72 21.45 38.76
N LYS A 43 6.58 21.67 39.40
CA LYS A 43 6.48 22.20 40.79
C LYS A 43 7.33 21.39 41.78
N GLY A 44 8.33 22.02 42.37
CA GLY A 44 9.23 21.39 43.34
C GLY A 44 10.30 20.46 42.71
N ILE A 45 10.39 20.41 41.37
CA ILE A 45 11.42 19.63 40.67
C ILE A 45 12.41 20.57 39.96
N CYS A 46 11.89 21.49 39.12
CA CYS A 46 12.71 22.43 38.38
C CYS A 46 11.93 23.71 38.04
N ALA A 47 12.62 24.69 37.45
CA ALA A 47 11.97 25.92 37.02
C ALA A 47 11.13 25.65 35.72
N VAL A 48 9.99 26.39 35.58
CA VAL A 48 9.11 26.33 34.41
C VAL A 48 9.88 26.60 33.11
N SER A 49 10.76 27.60 33.15
CA SER A 49 11.60 27.92 31.95
C SER A 49 12.59 26.81 31.58
N TYR A 50 13.01 25.98 32.53
CA TYR A 50 13.87 24.83 32.28
C TYR A 50 13.06 23.67 31.68
N LEU A 51 11.89 23.36 32.22
CA LEU A 51 10.97 22.38 31.66
C LEU A 51 10.57 22.76 30.22
N SER A 52 10.27 24.04 29.98
CA SER A 52 9.95 24.53 28.63
C SER A 52 11.09 24.29 27.62
N LYS A 53 12.35 24.46 28.02
CA LYS A 53 13.52 24.16 27.19
C LYS A 53 13.70 22.65 26.95
N ILE A 54 13.42 21.82 27.96
CA ILE A 54 13.44 20.36 27.81
C ILE A 54 12.37 19.91 26.81
N GLU A 55 11.12 20.37 26.97
CA GLU A 55 10.01 20.05 26.04
C GLU A 55 10.27 20.53 24.60
N GLN A 56 11.15 21.51 24.42
CA GLN A 56 11.60 22.02 23.12
C GLN A 56 12.87 21.34 22.60
N GLY A 57 13.43 20.36 23.33
CA GLY A 57 14.68 19.70 22.97
C GLY A 57 15.93 20.60 23.02
N LYS A 58 15.84 21.78 23.66
CA LYS A 58 16.93 22.76 23.71
C LYS A 58 17.96 22.52 24.82
N VAL A 59 17.63 21.67 25.77
CA VAL A 59 18.47 21.35 26.93
C VAL A 59 18.28 19.90 27.30
N GLU A 60 19.36 19.19 27.50
CA GLU A 60 19.37 17.84 28.08
C GLU A 60 19.23 17.95 29.60
N PRO A 61 18.18 17.37 30.22
CA PRO A 61 18.01 17.36 31.65
C PRO A 61 18.92 16.34 32.31
N SER A 62 19.29 16.58 33.57
CA SER A 62 19.99 15.55 34.33
C SER A 62 19.10 14.31 34.58
N PRO A 63 19.70 13.10 34.69
CA PRO A 63 18.95 11.87 34.93
C PRO A 63 18.03 11.93 36.16
N GLU A 64 18.45 12.66 37.22
CA GLU A 64 17.68 12.82 38.43
C GLU A 64 16.40 13.63 38.20
N ILE A 65 16.51 14.74 37.44
CA ILE A 65 15.35 15.59 37.11
C ILE A 65 14.39 14.80 36.21
N MET A 66 14.93 14.08 35.24
CA MET A 66 14.12 13.23 34.35
C MET A 66 13.33 12.18 35.13
N LYS A 67 13.99 11.43 35.99
CA LYS A 67 13.33 10.42 36.85
C LYS A 67 12.18 11.03 37.69
N LEU A 68 12.40 12.20 38.26
CA LEU A 68 11.35 12.88 39.06
C LEU A 68 10.17 13.31 38.20
N LEU A 69 10.40 13.83 36.99
CA LEU A 69 9.34 14.23 36.07
C LEU A 69 8.56 13.00 35.56
N PHE A 70 9.26 11.91 35.22
CA PHE A 70 8.66 10.65 34.79
C PHE A 70 7.79 10.04 35.88
N VAL A 71 8.30 9.94 37.12
CA VAL A 71 7.55 9.44 38.26
C VAL A 71 6.28 10.27 38.49
N ARG A 72 6.37 11.60 38.36
CA ARG A 72 5.20 12.48 38.50
C ARG A 72 4.15 12.26 37.45
N LEU A 73 4.58 12.00 36.22
CA LEU A 73 3.70 11.65 35.12
C LEU A 73 3.18 10.20 35.19
N GLY A 74 3.74 9.36 36.04
CA GLY A 74 3.42 7.94 36.11
C GLY A 74 4.02 7.15 34.93
N LEU A 75 5.09 7.69 34.33
CA LEU A 75 5.80 7.03 33.23
C LEU A 75 6.92 6.14 33.79
N ALA A 76 7.08 4.96 33.22
CA ALA A 76 8.17 4.07 33.58
C ALA A 76 9.48 4.58 32.99
N TRP A 77 10.54 4.67 33.83
CA TRP A 77 11.89 4.92 33.32
C TRP A 77 12.47 3.61 32.77
N GLN A 78 12.81 3.59 31.48
CA GLN A 78 13.49 2.43 30.89
C GLN A 78 14.94 2.35 31.35
N GLY A 79 15.35 1.15 31.79
CA GLY A 79 16.76 0.82 31.96
C GLY A 79 17.45 0.60 30.58
N GLU A 80 18.79 0.63 30.59
CA GLU A 80 19.58 0.48 29.35
C GLU A 80 19.29 -0.81 28.58
N ASP A 81 19.06 -1.92 29.29
CA ASP A 81 18.74 -3.21 28.66
C ASP A 81 17.39 -3.19 27.95
N ALA A 82 16.36 -2.59 28.58
CA ALA A 82 15.04 -2.44 27.95
C ALA A 82 15.10 -1.50 26.72
N ALA A 83 15.87 -0.41 26.80
CA ALA A 83 16.07 0.50 25.69
C ALA A 83 16.78 -0.19 24.50
N ARG A 84 17.78 -1.04 24.78
CA ARG A 84 18.47 -1.82 23.76
C ARG A 84 17.52 -2.81 23.09
N GLN A 85 16.75 -3.55 23.86
CA GLN A 85 15.76 -4.50 23.30
C GLN A 85 14.70 -3.80 22.47
N THR A 86 14.21 -2.63 22.89
CA THR A 86 13.27 -1.79 22.12
C THR A 86 13.88 -1.40 20.79
N ALA A 87 15.14 -0.94 20.76
CA ALA A 87 15.83 -0.57 19.54
C ALA A 87 15.99 -1.75 18.57
N GLU A 88 16.35 -2.94 19.07
CA GLU A 88 16.44 -4.16 18.27
C GLU A 88 15.09 -4.55 17.64
N TRP A 89 13.99 -4.46 18.39
CA TRP A 89 12.65 -4.75 17.86
C TRP A 89 12.24 -3.75 16.77
N ILE A 90 12.50 -2.47 16.98
CA ILE A 90 12.19 -1.40 16.02
C ILE A 90 12.96 -1.62 14.71
N GLU A 91 14.27 -1.88 14.76
CA GLU A 91 15.07 -2.12 13.55
C GLU A 91 14.58 -3.37 12.80
N ARG A 92 14.28 -4.45 13.51
CA ARG A 92 13.69 -5.65 12.89
C ARG A 92 12.31 -5.40 12.31
N ALA A 93 11.49 -4.55 12.94
CA ALA A 93 10.17 -4.18 12.42
C ALA A 93 10.29 -3.35 11.14
N TYR A 94 11.21 -2.39 11.07
CA TYR A 94 11.50 -1.67 9.82
C TYR A 94 12.02 -2.60 8.73
N ASP A 95 12.90 -3.54 9.06
CA ASP A 95 13.41 -4.49 8.08
C ASP A 95 12.31 -5.39 7.54
N ALA A 96 11.45 -5.94 8.40
CA ALA A 96 10.28 -6.73 7.99
C ALA A 96 9.31 -5.91 7.12
N LEU A 97 9.02 -4.66 7.50
CA LEU A 97 8.16 -3.74 6.74
C LEU A 97 8.75 -3.45 5.35
N PHE A 98 10.02 -3.07 5.28
CA PHE A 98 10.67 -2.69 4.02
C PHE A 98 11.00 -3.91 3.14
N SER A 99 11.13 -5.09 3.74
CA SER A 99 11.25 -6.36 3.01
C SER A 99 9.90 -6.96 2.61
N MET A 100 8.78 -6.41 3.13
CA MET A 100 7.40 -6.88 2.90
C MET A 100 7.19 -8.32 3.41
N GLU A 101 7.80 -8.67 4.53
CA GLU A 101 7.72 -10.00 5.16
C GLU A 101 6.57 -10.01 6.18
N GLU A 102 5.35 -10.32 5.73
CA GLU A 102 4.14 -10.27 6.54
C GLU A 102 4.21 -11.15 7.80
N ASP A 103 4.67 -12.40 7.68
CA ASP A 103 4.78 -13.32 8.83
C ASP A 103 5.76 -12.79 9.90
N ALA A 104 6.89 -12.24 9.47
CA ALA A 104 7.87 -11.64 10.37
C ALA A 104 7.34 -10.35 11.00
N TRP A 105 6.62 -9.55 10.24
CA TRP A 105 5.93 -8.36 10.72
C TRP A 105 4.89 -8.68 11.80
N GLU A 106 3.97 -9.63 11.55
CA GLU A 106 2.93 -10.01 12.49
C GLU A 106 3.49 -10.52 13.82
N GLU A 107 4.53 -11.37 13.77
CA GLU A 107 5.17 -11.88 14.97
C GLU A 107 5.88 -10.77 15.76
N LEU A 108 6.62 -9.89 15.08
CA LEU A 108 7.26 -8.74 15.72
C LEU A 108 6.24 -7.77 16.30
N TRP A 109 5.16 -7.49 15.57
CA TRP A 109 4.09 -6.61 16.02
C TRP A 109 3.43 -7.12 17.30
N ARG A 110 3.19 -8.42 17.39
CA ARG A 110 2.68 -9.07 18.60
C ARG A 110 3.65 -8.90 19.78
N GLN A 111 4.95 -9.15 19.58
CA GLN A 111 5.97 -8.96 20.62
C GLN A 111 6.07 -7.50 21.09
N MET A 112 6.02 -6.56 20.15
CA MET A 112 6.02 -5.13 20.44
C MET A 112 4.75 -4.70 21.19
N GLY A 113 3.59 -5.29 20.89
CA GLY A 113 2.33 -5.05 21.57
C GLY A 113 2.37 -5.41 23.05
N ASP A 114 2.98 -6.55 23.39
CA ASP A 114 3.20 -6.97 24.77
C ASP A 114 4.11 -6.00 25.55
N GLY A 115 5.03 -5.32 24.85
CA GLY A 115 5.95 -4.31 25.40
C GLY A 115 5.52 -2.85 25.17
N ARG A 116 4.26 -2.59 24.78
CA ARG A 116 3.78 -1.26 24.36
C ARG A 116 4.09 -0.14 25.34
N GLU A 117 3.88 -0.35 26.63
CA GLU A 117 4.16 0.65 27.67
C GLU A 117 5.64 1.04 27.68
N SER A 118 6.51 0.04 27.57
CA SER A 118 7.96 0.25 27.46
C SER A 118 8.33 1.01 26.19
N MET A 119 7.77 0.59 25.03
CA MET A 119 7.99 1.24 23.75
C MET A 119 7.59 2.73 23.75
N CYS A 120 6.44 3.05 24.33
CA CYS A 120 5.93 4.42 24.43
C CYS A 120 6.69 5.32 25.42
N CYS A 121 7.55 4.75 26.28
CA CYS A 121 8.27 5.48 27.32
C CYS A 121 9.80 5.55 27.09
N GLY A 122 10.27 5.31 25.89
CA GLY A 122 11.68 5.22 25.55
C GLY A 122 12.11 5.97 24.28
N PRO A 123 13.38 5.84 23.92
CA PRO A 123 13.97 6.49 22.73
C PRO A 123 13.24 6.13 21.41
N GLY A 124 12.70 4.92 21.34
CA GLY A 124 11.97 4.43 20.17
C GLY A 124 10.49 4.82 20.10
N MET A 125 10.01 5.73 20.93
CA MET A 125 8.59 6.12 20.99
C MET A 125 8.07 6.59 19.64
N LEU A 126 8.79 7.45 18.92
CA LEU A 126 8.35 7.96 17.61
C LEU A 126 8.30 6.85 16.58
N ASP A 127 9.30 5.98 16.53
CA ASP A 127 9.30 4.82 15.64
C ASP A 127 8.14 3.88 15.94
N PHE A 128 7.91 3.57 17.21
CA PHE A 128 6.78 2.72 17.61
C PHE A 128 5.43 3.34 17.22
N LEU A 129 5.20 4.63 17.47
CA LEU A 129 3.96 5.30 17.10
C LEU A 129 3.75 5.35 15.56
N LEU A 130 4.81 5.53 14.79
CA LEU A 130 4.76 5.47 13.32
C LEU A 130 4.41 4.07 12.83
N LEU A 131 5.07 3.04 13.37
CA LEU A 131 4.77 1.65 13.03
C LEU A 131 3.35 1.25 13.47
N GLU A 132 2.88 1.76 14.64
CA GLU A 132 1.51 1.56 15.11
C GLU A 132 0.48 2.23 14.19
N SER A 133 0.76 3.46 13.73
CA SER A 133 -0.07 4.17 12.76
C SER A 133 -0.17 3.40 11.44
N TRP A 134 0.95 2.89 10.95
CA TRP A 134 1.02 2.06 9.75
C TRP A 134 0.17 0.78 9.86
N GLU A 135 0.33 0.03 10.96
CA GLU A 135 -0.42 -1.20 11.19
C GLU A 135 -1.93 -0.96 11.31
N LYS A 136 -2.32 0.02 12.10
CA LYS A 136 -3.73 0.35 12.35
C LYS A 136 -4.39 1.09 11.21
N LYS A 137 -3.64 1.56 10.22
CA LYS A 137 -4.10 2.46 9.15
C LYS A 137 -4.85 3.69 9.71
N ALA A 138 -4.40 4.18 10.86
CA ALA A 138 -5.00 5.25 11.62
C ALA A 138 -3.92 6.21 12.12
N GLN A 139 -4.01 7.47 11.70
CA GLN A 139 -3.01 8.48 12.06
C GLN A 139 -3.13 8.89 13.53
N ASP A 140 -1.99 8.90 14.24
CA ASP A 140 -1.91 9.51 15.56
C ASP A 140 -1.73 11.04 15.41
N PRO A 141 -2.66 11.87 15.92
CA PRO A 141 -2.54 13.33 15.81
C PRO A 141 -1.25 13.88 16.44
N PHE A 142 -0.68 13.19 17.42
CA PHE A 142 0.57 13.57 18.06
C PHE A 142 1.77 13.53 17.08
N LEU A 143 1.77 12.61 16.13
CA LEU A 143 2.81 12.53 15.10
C LEU A 143 2.88 13.80 14.22
N GLN A 144 1.73 14.47 14.01
CA GLN A 144 1.68 15.74 13.30
C GLN A 144 2.49 16.83 14.02
N GLU A 145 2.47 16.83 15.36
CA GLU A 145 3.22 17.79 16.18
C GLU A 145 4.72 17.45 16.25
N CYS A 146 5.08 16.18 15.97
CA CYS A 146 6.45 15.68 16.13
C CYS A 146 7.33 15.80 14.89
N GLN A 147 6.84 16.38 13.80
CA GLN A 147 7.56 16.38 12.49
C GLN A 147 8.97 16.97 12.56
N GLU A 148 9.20 18.01 13.37
CA GLU A 148 10.49 18.67 13.52
C GLU A 148 11.56 17.79 14.20
N TRP A 149 11.11 16.75 14.93
CA TRP A 149 11.99 15.82 15.66
C TRP A 149 12.17 14.48 14.96
N MET A 150 11.45 14.26 13.83
CA MET A 150 11.57 13.02 13.08
C MET A 150 12.90 12.95 12.34
N SER A 151 13.56 11.81 12.46
CA SER A 151 14.67 11.45 11.56
C SER A 151 14.21 11.40 10.10
N PRO A 152 15.12 11.46 9.11
CA PRO A 152 14.74 11.32 7.70
C PRO A 152 13.91 10.06 7.42
N ARG A 153 14.25 8.91 8.02
CA ARG A 153 13.50 7.64 7.89
C ARG A 153 12.08 7.75 8.47
N GLN A 154 11.97 8.26 9.69
CA GLN A 154 10.68 8.48 10.36
C GLN A 154 9.79 9.43 9.57
N ARG A 155 10.36 10.54 9.12
CA ARG A 155 9.64 11.54 8.32
C ARG A 155 9.20 10.98 6.96
N ALA A 156 10.03 10.18 6.30
CA ALA A 156 9.67 9.54 5.04
C ALA A 156 8.50 8.55 5.24
N LEU A 157 8.52 7.72 6.29
CA LEU A 157 7.39 6.81 6.60
C LEU A 157 6.11 7.60 6.87
N TRP A 158 6.19 8.64 7.70
CA TRP A 158 5.05 9.52 7.99
C TRP A 158 4.47 10.18 6.73
N LEU A 159 5.33 10.71 5.83
CA LEU A 159 4.91 11.29 4.55
C LEU A 159 4.23 10.25 3.65
N THR A 160 4.71 9.02 3.67
CA THR A 160 4.10 7.91 2.92
C THR A 160 2.66 7.65 3.38
N GLU A 161 2.40 7.65 4.68
CA GLU A 161 1.04 7.53 5.24
C GLU A 161 0.13 8.70 4.85
N GLN A 162 0.70 9.88 4.63
CA GLN A 162 -0.03 11.06 4.14
C GLN A 162 -0.28 11.01 2.61
N GLY A 163 0.13 9.96 1.90
CA GLY A 163 0.07 9.88 0.44
C GLY A 163 1.07 10.80 -0.28
N ARG A 164 2.07 11.36 0.43
CA ARG A 164 3.12 12.24 -0.10
C ARG A 164 4.36 11.45 -0.50
N CYS A 165 4.16 10.38 -1.28
CA CYS A 165 5.19 9.39 -1.59
C CYS A 165 6.42 9.95 -2.32
N GLN A 166 6.26 11.00 -3.16
CA GLN A 166 7.39 11.63 -3.85
C GLN A 166 8.29 12.43 -2.89
N GLU A 167 7.69 13.06 -1.90
CA GLU A 167 8.45 13.77 -0.87
C GLU A 167 9.15 12.79 0.06
N ALA A 168 8.49 11.69 0.43
CA ALA A 168 9.11 10.60 1.18
C ALA A 168 10.34 10.04 0.46
N LEU A 169 10.22 9.79 -0.84
CA LEU A 169 11.31 9.30 -1.69
C LEU A 169 12.50 10.28 -1.76
N SER A 170 12.28 11.58 -1.64
CA SER A 170 13.36 12.57 -1.60
C SER A 170 14.18 12.52 -0.31
N LEU A 171 13.62 11.98 0.78
CA LEU A 171 14.29 11.82 2.07
C LEU A 171 14.96 10.44 2.21
N GLN A 172 14.33 9.41 1.65
CA GLN A 172 14.81 8.02 1.70
C GLN A 172 14.71 7.39 0.31
N GLY A 173 15.83 6.97 -0.22
CA GLY A 173 15.96 6.47 -1.59
C GLY A 173 16.18 4.96 -1.71
N ASP A 174 15.82 4.15 -0.71
CA ASP A 174 15.91 2.69 -0.77
C ASP A 174 14.84 2.03 -1.67
N GLY A 175 14.93 0.71 -1.82
CA GLY A 175 14.06 -0.04 -2.71
C GLY A 175 12.58 0.08 -2.36
N TRP A 176 12.24 0.10 -1.07
CA TRP A 176 10.87 0.14 -0.59
C TRP A 176 10.19 1.49 -0.91
N PHE A 177 10.84 2.62 -0.65
CA PHE A 177 10.25 3.94 -0.97
C PHE A 177 10.10 4.15 -2.48
N HIS A 178 11.01 3.61 -3.30
CA HIS A 178 10.83 3.60 -4.76
C HIS A 178 9.63 2.76 -5.19
N PHE A 179 9.42 1.59 -4.57
CA PHE A 179 8.25 0.75 -4.83
C PHE A 179 6.96 1.47 -4.44
N ILE A 180 6.87 2.06 -3.25
CA ILE A 180 5.67 2.76 -2.78
C ILE A 180 5.33 3.95 -3.69
N ALA A 181 6.32 4.78 -4.04
CA ALA A 181 6.12 5.91 -4.96
C ALA A 181 5.72 5.43 -6.37
N GLY A 182 6.30 4.33 -6.84
CA GLY A 182 5.93 3.71 -8.11
C GLY A 182 4.51 3.14 -8.11
N ARG A 183 4.08 2.52 -7.02
CA ARG A 183 2.72 2.04 -6.82
C ARG A 183 1.70 3.20 -6.78
N ASP A 184 2.04 4.29 -6.11
CA ASP A 184 1.22 5.51 -6.08
C ASP A 184 1.04 6.11 -7.48
N CYS A 185 2.12 6.21 -8.27
CA CYS A 185 2.06 6.62 -9.67
C CYS A 185 1.19 5.67 -10.52
N TYR A 186 1.31 4.35 -10.31
CA TYR A 186 0.46 3.35 -10.98
C TYR A 186 -1.03 3.58 -10.68
N GLN A 187 -1.38 3.78 -9.41
CA GLN A 187 -2.76 4.03 -9.00
C GLN A 187 -3.34 5.31 -9.62
N LYS A 188 -2.51 6.32 -9.82
CA LYS A 188 -2.86 7.59 -10.48
C LYS A 188 -2.86 7.51 -12.01
N GLY A 189 -2.45 6.38 -12.60
CA GLY A 189 -2.37 6.18 -14.04
C GLY A 189 -1.12 6.77 -14.70
N ASP A 190 -0.15 7.26 -13.94
CA ASP A 190 1.15 7.70 -14.47
C ASP A 190 2.08 6.48 -14.65
N TYR A 191 1.80 5.70 -15.70
CA TYR A 191 2.53 4.46 -15.98
C TYR A 191 3.99 4.70 -16.40
N VAL A 192 4.32 5.87 -16.94
CA VAL A 192 5.70 6.21 -17.34
C VAL A 192 6.56 6.33 -16.09
N GLN A 193 6.12 7.16 -15.15
CA GLN A 193 6.81 7.37 -13.88
C GLN A 193 6.77 6.10 -13.01
N ALA A 194 5.63 5.42 -12.96
CA ALA A 194 5.48 4.16 -12.24
C ALA A 194 6.54 3.13 -12.68
N ARG A 195 6.71 2.90 -13.99
CA ARG A 195 7.71 1.95 -14.49
C ARG A 195 9.14 2.36 -14.16
N ALA A 196 9.46 3.65 -14.22
CA ALA A 196 10.78 4.13 -13.87
C ALA A 196 11.11 3.89 -12.39
N LEU A 197 10.19 4.24 -11.51
CA LEU A 197 10.34 4.06 -10.06
C LEU A 197 10.35 2.59 -9.65
N LEU A 198 9.42 1.79 -10.16
CA LEU A 198 9.36 0.34 -9.89
C LEU A 198 10.59 -0.40 -10.43
N GLY A 199 11.12 0.01 -11.58
CA GLY A 199 12.36 -0.52 -12.13
C GLY A 199 13.56 -0.24 -11.23
N LYS A 200 13.67 0.97 -10.70
CA LYS A 200 14.70 1.34 -9.74
C LYS A 200 14.51 0.64 -8.40
N GLY A 201 13.26 0.57 -7.90
CA GLY A 201 12.91 -0.19 -6.70
C GLY A 201 13.33 -1.65 -6.79
N PHE A 202 13.07 -2.30 -7.94
CA PHE A 202 13.53 -3.67 -8.21
C PHE A 202 15.05 -3.82 -8.14
N ALA A 203 15.80 -2.89 -8.73
CA ALA A 203 17.26 -2.95 -8.74
C ALA A 203 17.82 -2.81 -7.32
N LEU A 204 17.34 -1.84 -6.55
CA LEU A 204 17.72 -1.64 -5.15
C LEU A 204 17.32 -2.83 -4.27
N ALA A 205 16.09 -3.34 -4.43
CA ALA A 205 15.65 -4.53 -3.70
C ALA A 205 16.53 -5.76 -3.98
N ALA A 206 17.08 -5.88 -5.18
CA ALA A 206 18.03 -6.94 -5.50
C ALA A 206 19.40 -6.73 -4.82
N GLU A 207 19.89 -5.49 -4.76
CA GLU A 207 21.12 -5.14 -4.03
C GLU A 207 20.95 -5.35 -2.52
N GLU A 208 19.76 -5.05 -1.99
CA GLU A 208 19.37 -5.21 -0.59
C GLU A 208 18.98 -6.66 -0.22
N CYS A 209 18.98 -7.58 -1.18
CA CYS A 209 18.55 -8.99 -1.01
C CYS A 209 17.13 -9.14 -0.46
N ARG A 210 16.15 -8.34 -0.94
CA ARG A 210 14.74 -8.35 -0.52
C ARG A 210 13.85 -9.01 -1.58
N PRO A 211 13.73 -10.35 -1.61
CA PRO A 211 13.09 -11.07 -2.71
C PRO A 211 11.58 -10.82 -2.80
N ARG A 212 10.87 -10.57 -1.69
CA ARG A 212 9.44 -10.25 -1.72
C ARG A 212 9.21 -8.86 -2.33
N LEU A 213 10.01 -7.86 -1.96
CA LEU A 213 9.95 -6.54 -2.59
C LEU A 213 10.27 -6.60 -4.10
N MET A 214 11.24 -7.45 -4.50
CA MET A 214 11.51 -7.73 -5.92
C MET A 214 10.28 -8.31 -6.64
N LEU A 215 9.58 -9.25 -6.00
CA LEU A 215 8.35 -9.84 -6.53
C LEU A 215 7.30 -8.77 -6.77
N GLU A 216 7.02 -7.93 -5.78
CA GLU A 216 6.03 -6.86 -5.87
C GLU A 216 6.38 -5.85 -6.98
N CYS A 217 7.64 -5.43 -7.08
CA CYS A 217 8.09 -4.57 -8.18
C CYS A 217 7.81 -5.21 -9.55
N LYS A 218 8.07 -6.52 -9.72
CA LYS A 218 7.80 -7.23 -10.98
C LYS A 218 6.32 -7.36 -11.27
N LEU A 219 5.47 -7.58 -10.27
CA LEU A 219 4.02 -7.62 -10.41
C LEU A 219 3.48 -6.28 -10.91
N PHE A 220 3.85 -5.19 -10.27
CA PHE A 220 3.38 -3.85 -10.67
C PHE A 220 3.97 -3.40 -12.01
N LEU A 221 5.20 -3.77 -12.38
CA LEU A 221 5.74 -3.56 -13.72
C LEU A 221 4.93 -4.32 -14.77
N GLY A 222 4.53 -5.55 -14.48
CA GLY A 222 3.63 -6.34 -15.31
C GLY A 222 2.27 -5.67 -15.47
N ASN A 223 1.67 -5.18 -14.38
CA ASN A 223 0.40 -4.46 -14.38
C ASN A 223 0.48 -3.18 -15.23
N CYS A 224 1.53 -2.36 -15.07
CA CYS A 224 1.76 -1.19 -15.92
C CYS A 224 1.81 -1.53 -17.41
N CYS A 225 2.48 -2.65 -17.76
CA CYS A 225 2.57 -3.10 -19.14
C CYS A 225 1.24 -3.66 -19.65
N SER A 226 0.46 -4.35 -18.81
CA SER A 226 -0.89 -4.82 -19.13
C SER A 226 -1.79 -3.64 -19.48
N ASP A 227 -1.86 -2.65 -18.60
CA ASP A 227 -2.75 -1.50 -18.72
C ASP A 227 -2.39 -0.60 -19.92
N THR A 228 -1.11 -0.57 -20.30
CA THR A 228 -0.63 0.19 -21.48
C THR A 228 -0.51 -0.64 -22.76
N GLY A 229 -1.10 -1.82 -22.82
CA GLY A 229 -1.13 -2.64 -24.02
C GLY A 229 0.21 -3.28 -24.42
N ARG A 230 1.23 -3.25 -23.58
CA ARG A 230 2.57 -3.79 -23.86
C ARG A 230 2.66 -5.27 -23.51
N TYR A 231 1.94 -6.10 -24.22
CA TYR A 231 1.73 -7.51 -23.91
C TYR A 231 3.04 -8.32 -23.76
N ALA A 232 4.00 -8.16 -24.66
CA ALA A 232 5.27 -8.90 -24.62
C ALA A 232 6.10 -8.55 -23.36
N ASP A 233 6.13 -7.26 -22.99
CA ASP A 233 6.81 -6.77 -21.80
C ASP A 233 6.11 -7.26 -20.53
N MET A 234 4.77 -7.22 -20.50
CA MET A 234 3.95 -7.78 -19.44
C MET A 234 4.33 -9.25 -19.17
N LEU A 235 4.33 -10.09 -20.21
CA LEU A 235 4.71 -11.49 -20.06
C LEU A 235 6.15 -11.66 -19.56
N SER A 236 7.06 -10.77 -19.95
CA SER A 236 8.45 -10.78 -19.45
C SER A 236 8.51 -10.51 -17.95
N HIS A 237 7.80 -9.47 -17.48
CA HIS A 237 7.74 -9.13 -16.05
C HIS A 237 7.06 -10.23 -15.25
N TYR A 238 5.91 -10.75 -15.68
CA TYR A 238 5.21 -11.84 -14.98
C TYR A 238 5.98 -13.16 -14.98
N ARG A 239 6.79 -13.46 -16.00
CA ARG A 239 7.72 -14.61 -15.93
C ARG A 239 8.75 -14.44 -14.81
N GLY A 240 9.28 -13.23 -14.64
CA GLY A 240 10.18 -12.90 -13.54
C GLY A 240 9.47 -13.02 -12.18
N ALA A 241 8.30 -12.40 -12.05
CA ALA A 241 7.47 -12.46 -10.85
C ALA A 241 7.13 -13.91 -10.47
N ARG A 242 6.74 -14.75 -11.45
CA ARG A 242 6.43 -16.16 -11.22
C ARG A 242 7.60 -16.95 -10.64
N ARG A 243 8.83 -16.70 -11.12
CA ARG A 243 10.03 -17.36 -10.58
C ARG A 243 10.28 -16.98 -9.11
N LEU A 244 10.09 -15.70 -8.78
CA LEU A 244 10.21 -15.21 -7.40
C LEU A 244 9.11 -15.78 -6.53
N ALA A 245 7.84 -15.75 -6.96
CA ALA A 245 6.72 -16.32 -6.23
C ALA A 245 6.89 -17.82 -5.97
N GLN A 246 7.40 -18.58 -6.96
CA GLN A 246 7.72 -20.00 -6.77
C GLN A 246 8.82 -20.22 -5.72
N ALA A 247 9.88 -19.41 -5.75
CA ALA A 247 10.98 -19.49 -4.77
C ALA A 247 10.49 -19.15 -3.36
N LEU A 248 9.59 -18.17 -3.23
CA LEU A 248 8.96 -17.74 -1.98
C LEU A 248 7.78 -18.64 -1.54
N ARG A 249 7.36 -19.59 -2.39
CA ARG A 249 6.15 -20.43 -2.17
C ARG A 249 4.87 -19.59 -1.98
N ASP A 250 4.79 -18.46 -2.67
CA ASP A 250 3.66 -17.53 -2.60
C ASP A 250 2.58 -17.92 -3.63
N GLU A 251 1.61 -18.73 -3.19
CA GLU A 251 0.49 -19.18 -4.02
C GLU A 251 -0.49 -18.05 -4.36
N ASN A 252 -0.59 -17.01 -3.50
CA ASN A 252 -1.43 -15.86 -3.77
C ASN A 252 -0.87 -15.05 -4.95
N ALA A 253 0.41 -14.72 -4.93
CA ALA A 253 1.08 -14.06 -6.06
C ALA A 253 1.01 -14.91 -7.34
N MET A 254 1.14 -16.23 -7.23
CA MET A 254 0.98 -17.15 -8.37
C MET A 254 -0.43 -17.11 -8.96
N ARG A 255 -1.46 -17.01 -8.12
CA ARG A 255 -2.86 -16.85 -8.56
C ARG A 255 -3.07 -15.51 -9.24
N ASP A 256 -2.58 -14.42 -8.64
CA ASP A 256 -2.73 -13.07 -9.18
C ASP A 256 -2.05 -12.89 -10.54
N ILE A 257 -0.86 -13.47 -10.71
CA ILE A 257 -0.17 -13.49 -12.01
C ILE A 257 -1.04 -14.18 -13.07
N ARG A 258 -1.58 -15.36 -12.75
CA ARG A 258 -2.43 -16.12 -13.69
C ARG A 258 -3.72 -15.37 -14.03
N TYR A 259 -4.36 -14.77 -13.03
CA TYR A 259 -5.54 -13.93 -13.20
C TYR A 259 -5.25 -12.73 -14.12
N ASN A 260 -4.16 -12.01 -13.86
CA ASN A 260 -3.80 -10.82 -14.63
C ASN A 260 -3.44 -11.16 -16.09
N VAL A 261 -2.76 -12.28 -16.33
CA VAL A 261 -2.50 -12.77 -17.69
C VAL A 261 -3.80 -13.09 -18.40
N ALA A 262 -4.71 -13.87 -17.79
CA ALA A 262 -5.98 -14.23 -18.40
C ALA A 262 -6.89 -13.01 -18.63
N SER A 263 -6.93 -12.06 -17.69
CA SER A 263 -7.69 -10.82 -17.85
C SER A 263 -7.16 -9.98 -19.01
N THR A 264 -5.84 -9.95 -19.19
CA THR A 264 -5.20 -9.26 -20.31
C THR A 264 -5.43 -9.98 -21.64
N ASP A 265 -5.41 -11.32 -21.66
CA ASP A 265 -5.79 -12.10 -22.84
C ASP A 265 -7.23 -11.79 -23.26
N LEU A 266 -8.16 -11.73 -22.32
CA LEU A 266 -9.54 -11.34 -22.59
C LEU A 266 -9.65 -9.93 -23.17
N PHE A 267 -8.89 -8.99 -22.64
CA PHE A 267 -8.83 -7.60 -23.11
C PHE A 267 -8.33 -7.52 -24.56
N PHE A 268 -7.32 -8.31 -24.92
CA PHE A 268 -6.80 -8.40 -26.30
C PHE A 268 -7.61 -9.32 -27.23
N GLY A 269 -8.79 -9.75 -26.84
CA GLY A 269 -9.69 -10.54 -27.66
C GLY A 269 -9.36 -12.04 -27.72
N ARG A 270 -8.41 -12.53 -26.91
CA ARG A 270 -8.05 -13.94 -26.78
C ARG A 270 -8.97 -14.62 -25.76
N ALA A 271 -10.26 -14.68 -26.08
CA ALA A 271 -11.28 -15.14 -25.16
C ALA A 271 -11.17 -16.63 -24.82
N GLU A 272 -10.71 -17.49 -25.75
CA GLU A 272 -10.51 -18.93 -25.50
C GLU A 272 -9.39 -19.18 -24.49
N GLU A 273 -8.23 -18.49 -24.65
CA GLU A 273 -7.09 -18.62 -23.74
C GLU A 273 -7.45 -18.14 -22.33
N ALA A 274 -8.17 -17.01 -22.24
CA ALA A 274 -8.66 -16.50 -20.98
C ALA A 274 -9.66 -17.46 -20.32
N LEU A 275 -10.60 -18.00 -21.09
CA LEU A 275 -11.62 -18.92 -20.62
C LEU A 275 -11.00 -20.18 -20.01
N ASN A 276 -9.97 -20.72 -20.63
CA ASN A 276 -9.26 -21.88 -20.10
C ASN A 276 -8.76 -21.69 -18.69
N TYR A 277 -8.32 -20.48 -18.31
CA TYR A 277 -7.97 -20.19 -16.94
C TYR A 277 -9.20 -20.11 -16.03
N PHE A 278 -10.21 -19.31 -16.40
CA PHE A 278 -11.38 -19.06 -15.57
C PHE A 278 -12.29 -20.28 -15.36
N GLU A 279 -12.25 -21.26 -16.25
CA GLU A 279 -12.97 -22.55 -16.10
C GLU A 279 -12.29 -23.49 -15.11
N ASN A 280 -10.98 -23.36 -14.91
CA ASN A 280 -10.19 -24.29 -14.11
C ASN A 280 -9.89 -23.78 -12.67
N ILE A 281 -10.56 -22.71 -12.22
CA ILE A 281 -10.43 -22.21 -10.85
C ILE A 281 -11.30 -23.08 -9.92
N SER A 282 -10.67 -23.68 -8.88
CA SER A 282 -11.35 -24.58 -7.95
C SER A 282 -12.35 -23.87 -7.03
N ALA A 283 -12.08 -22.61 -6.66
CA ALA A 283 -12.93 -21.77 -5.80
C ALA A 283 -13.02 -20.36 -6.41
N PRO A 284 -13.84 -20.18 -7.45
CA PRO A 284 -13.91 -18.89 -8.15
C PRO A 284 -14.60 -17.82 -7.31
N THR A 285 -14.05 -16.61 -7.32
CA THR A 285 -14.67 -15.40 -6.79
C THR A 285 -15.77 -14.90 -7.73
N ALA A 286 -16.58 -13.95 -7.27
CA ALA A 286 -17.57 -13.28 -8.13
C ALA A 286 -16.90 -12.62 -9.35
N MET A 287 -15.67 -12.07 -9.19
CA MET A 287 -14.92 -11.46 -10.27
C MET A 287 -14.40 -12.48 -11.30
N ASP A 288 -13.93 -13.65 -10.85
CA ASP A 288 -13.52 -14.73 -11.75
C ASP A 288 -14.71 -15.20 -12.60
N LEU A 289 -15.88 -15.36 -11.98
CA LEU A 289 -17.11 -15.75 -12.67
C LEU A 289 -17.63 -14.66 -13.62
N HIS A 290 -17.49 -13.39 -13.26
CA HIS A 290 -17.78 -12.27 -14.16
C HIS A 290 -16.87 -12.33 -15.41
N LYS A 291 -15.53 -12.49 -15.23
CA LYS A 291 -14.59 -12.61 -16.36
C LYS A 291 -14.91 -13.84 -17.22
N ARG A 292 -15.24 -14.98 -16.58
CA ARG A 292 -15.71 -16.18 -17.30
C ARG A 292 -16.94 -15.90 -18.14
N ALA A 293 -17.93 -15.18 -17.59
CA ALA A 293 -19.15 -14.82 -18.34
C ALA A 293 -18.83 -13.93 -19.53
N VAL A 294 -17.92 -12.95 -19.39
CA VAL A 294 -17.48 -12.09 -20.51
C VAL A 294 -16.75 -12.89 -21.59
N CYS A 295 -15.90 -13.86 -21.22
CA CYS A 295 -15.28 -14.78 -22.19
C CYS A 295 -16.34 -15.56 -22.99
N LEU A 296 -17.29 -16.19 -22.27
CA LEU A 296 -18.35 -16.99 -22.85
C LEU A 296 -19.30 -16.16 -23.75
N GLU A 297 -19.61 -14.92 -23.36
CA GLU A 297 -20.35 -13.97 -24.18
C GLU A 297 -19.62 -13.70 -25.51
N LYS A 298 -18.33 -13.36 -25.45
CA LYS A 298 -17.51 -13.10 -26.66
C LYS A 298 -17.43 -14.32 -27.59
N LEU A 299 -17.48 -15.53 -27.03
CA LEU A 299 -17.47 -16.80 -27.79
C LEU A 299 -18.87 -17.24 -28.25
N GLY A 300 -19.91 -16.46 -27.98
CA GLY A 300 -21.30 -16.79 -28.34
C GLY A 300 -21.97 -17.86 -27.50
N ARG A 301 -21.32 -18.31 -26.39
CA ARG A 301 -21.81 -19.37 -25.49
C ARG A 301 -22.77 -18.78 -24.45
N ARG A 302 -23.90 -18.21 -24.91
CA ARG A 302 -24.80 -17.34 -24.10
C ARG A 302 -25.39 -18.02 -22.87
N ASP A 303 -25.78 -19.29 -22.97
CA ASP A 303 -26.39 -20.02 -21.84
C ASP A 303 -25.39 -20.28 -20.72
N GLN A 304 -24.17 -20.67 -21.10
CA GLN A 304 -23.06 -20.86 -20.15
C GLN A 304 -22.65 -19.52 -19.51
N ALA A 305 -22.72 -18.41 -20.24
CA ALA A 305 -22.46 -17.07 -19.71
C ALA A 305 -23.51 -16.70 -18.63
N ARG A 306 -24.80 -16.99 -18.86
CA ARG A 306 -25.86 -16.78 -17.87
C ARG A 306 -25.63 -17.62 -16.61
N GLU A 307 -25.28 -18.90 -16.78
CA GLU A 307 -24.96 -19.78 -15.66
C GLU A 307 -23.79 -19.25 -14.81
N ALA A 308 -22.71 -18.77 -15.45
CA ALA A 308 -21.58 -18.15 -14.75
C ALA A 308 -22.01 -16.91 -13.94
N LEU A 309 -22.90 -16.06 -14.49
CA LEU A 309 -23.45 -14.91 -13.77
C LEU A 309 -24.37 -15.30 -12.60
N ASP A 310 -25.11 -16.41 -12.72
CA ASP A 310 -25.92 -16.93 -11.61
C ASP A 310 -25.04 -17.48 -10.48
N GLN A 311 -23.95 -18.16 -10.83
CA GLN A 311 -22.93 -18.60 -9.87
C GLN A 311 -22.24 -17.39 -9.17
N ALA A 312 -21.96 -16.31 -9.89
CA ALA A 312 -21.37 -15.11 -9.33
C ALA A 312 -22.21 -14.48 -8.21
N ARG A 313 -23.55 -14.49 -8.35
CA ARG A 313 -24.47 -14.03 -7.30
C ARG A 313 -24.41 -14.85 -6.02
N GLN A 314 -24.04 -16.14 -6.11
CA GLN A 314 -23.95 -17.08 -5.00
C GLN A 314 -22.56 -17.14 -4.39
N ALA A 315 -21.57 -16.52 -5.03
CA ALA A 315 -20.19 -16.52 -4.53
C ALA A 315 -20.09 -15.83 -3.16
N SER A 316 -19.28 -16.40 -2.28
CA SER A 316 -19.05 -15.85 -0.93
C SER A 316 -18.00 -14.75 -0.89
N ALA A 317 -17.08 -14.74 -1.87
CA ALA A 317 -15.99 -13.77 -1.96
C ALA A 317 -16.28 -12.71 -3.03
N PHE A 318 -16.31 -11.46 -2.61
CA PHE A 318 -16.54 -10.29 -3.45
C PHE A 318 -15.34 -9.35 -3.34
N PHE A 319 -14.88 -8.89 -4.49
CA PHE A 319 -13.92 -7.81 -4.60
C PHE A 319 -14.33 -6.93 -5.78
N PRO A 320 -14.32 -5.63 -5.65
CA PRO A 320 -13.95 -4.80 -4.49
C PRO A 320 -15.04 -4.72 -3.42
N SER A 321 -16.30 -4.85 -3.83
CA SER A 321 -17.49 -4.93 -2.98
C SER A 321 -18.55 -5.77 -3.67
N ARG A 322 -19.54 -6.25 -2.91
CA ARG A 322 -20.68 -6.98 -3.49
C ARG A 322 -21.45 -6.12 -4.50
N GLU A 323 -21.67 -4.87 -4.17
CA GLU A 323 -22.46 -3.93 -5.00
C GLU A 323 -21.81 -3.73 -6.38
N ILE A 324 -20.50 -3.45 -6.41
CA ILE A 324 -19.78 -3.26 -7.68
C ILE A 324 -19.73 -4.57 -8.49
N ALA A 325 -19.49 -5.71 -7.84
CA ALA A 325 -19.48 -7.00 -8.51
C ALA A 325 -20.86 -7.34 -9.11
N ASP A 326 -21.96 -7.05 -8.38
CA ASP A 326 -23.32 -7.22 -8.86
C ASP A 326 -23.63 -6.31 -10.06
N ASP A 327 -23.25 -5.03 -10.00
CA ASP A 327 -23.41 -4.07 -11.10
C ASP A 327 -22.65 -4.52 -12.36
N MET A 328 -21.41 -4.99 -12.22
CA MET A 328 -20.63 -5.53 -13.34
C MET A 328 -21.30 -6.77 -13.96
N CYS A 329 -21.78 -7.70 -13.13
CA CYS A 329 -22.50 -8.89 -13.59
C CYS A 329 -23.84 -8.54 -14.26
N GLN A 330 -24.56 -7.56 -13.71
CA GLN A 330 -25.84 -7.12 -14.26
C GLN A 330 -25.67 -6.48 -15.64
N LEU A 331 -24.58 -5.72 -15.85
CA LEU A 331 -24.28 -5.13 -17.16
C LEU A 331 -24.08 -6.21 -18.24
N VAL A 332 -23.33 -7.28 -17.93
CA VAL A 332 -23.13 -8.41 -18.86
C VAL A 332 -24.45 -9.15 -19.09
N ARG A 333 -25.26 -9.37 -18.03
CA ARG A 333 -26.58 -9.99 -18.15
C ARG A 333 -27.50 -9.21 -19.09
N TYR A 334 -27.51 -7.88 -18.95
CA TYR A 334 -28.29 -7.02 -19.83
C TYR A 334 -27.93 -7.23 -21.31
N ARG A 335 -26.65 -7.30 -21.63
CA ARG A 335 -26.14 -7.56 -23.00
C ARG A 335 -26.57 -8.93 -23.53
N LEU A 336 -26.62 -9.93 -22.67
CA LEU A 336 -27.09 -11.27 -23.04
C LEU A 336 -28.60 -11.32 -23.29
N GLU A 337 -29.40 -10.50 -22.64
CA GLU A 337 -30.87 -10.48 -22.72
C GLU A 337 -31.40 -9.56 -23.82
N HIS A 338 -30.67 -8.47 -24.12
CA HIS A 338 -31.09 -7.44 -25.08
C HIS A 338 -30.14 -7.37 -26.29
N PRO A 339 -30.48 -7.97 -27.45
CA PRO A 339 -29.59 -7.96 -28.63
C PRO A 339 -29.21 -6.56 -29.12
N GLU A 340 -30.10 -5.57 -28.96
CA GLU A 340 -29.90 -4.17 -29.38
C GLU A 340 -29.45 -3.26 -28.24
N TYR A 341 -28.80 -3.82 -27.19
CA TYR A 341 -28.37 -3.12 -25.95
C TYR A 341 -27.62 -1.81 -26.22
N LEU A 342 -26.82 -1.75 -27.28
CA LEU A 342 -26.09 -0.53 -27.66
C LEU A 342 -26.98 0.67 -28.00
N LYS A 343 -28.24 0.43 -28.36
CA LYS A 343 -29.25 1.48 -28.65
C LYS A 343 -30.12 1.80 -27.44
N ASP A 344 -30.02 1.04 -26.38
CA ASP A 344 -30.88 1.15 -25.21
C ASP A 344 -30.32 2.18 -24.23
N ALA A 345 -31.12 3.18 -23.88
CA ALA A 345 -30.75 4.21 -22.94
C ALA A 345 -30.48 3.64 -21.52
N ALA A 346 -31.27 2.62 -21.11
CA ALA A 346 -31.12 2.00 -19.80
C ALA A 346 -29.73 1.29 -19.66
N TYR A 347 -29.27 0.63 -20.74
CA TYR A 347 -27.90 0.07 -20.77
C TYR A 347 -26.85 1.17 -20.61
N GLY A 348 -27.02 2.27 -21.35
CA GLY A 348 -26.09 3.40 -21.28
C GLY A 348 -26.01 4.03 -19.88
N GLU A 349 -27.14 4.21 -19.21
CA GLU A 349 -27.19 4.72 -17.84
C GLU A 349 -26.47 3.78 -16.85
N MET A 350 -26.72 2.48 -16.95
CA MET A 350 -26.03 1.47 -16.13
C MET A 350 -24.51 1.48 -16.37
N LEU A 351 -24.10 1.48 -17.64
CA LEU A 351 -22.69 1.45 -18.04
C LEU A 351 -21.94 2.70 -17.56
N LEU A 352 -22.51 3.89 -17.78
CA LEU A 352 -21.85 5.15 -17.40
C LEU A 352 -21.80 5.31 -15.87
N ARG A 353 -22.86 4.92 -15.15
CA ARG A 353 -22.86 4.92 -13.68
C ARG A 353 -21.76 3.98 -13.14
N LEU A 354 -21.72 2.75 -13.63
CA LEU A 354 -20.66 1.81 -13.25
C LEU A 354 -19.27 2.36 -13.57
N PHE A 355 -19.06 2.90 -14.76
CA PHE A 355 -17.77 3.44 -15.18
C PHE A 355 -17.28 4.57 -14.26
N GLU A 356 -18.15 5.49 -13.84
CA GLU A 356 -17.81 6.55 -12.89
C GLU A 356 -17.51 5.98 -11.48
N THR A 357 -18.22 4.95 -11.04
CA THR A 357 -17.93 4.25 -9.78
C THR A 357 -16.54 3.60 -9.84
N LEU A 358 -16.20 2.91 -10.94
CA LEU A 358 -14.89 2.29 -11.15
C LEU A 358 -13.77 3.33 -11.12
N ARG A 359 -13.97 4.50 -11.76
CA ARG A 359 -12.99 5.59 -11.77
C ARG A 359 -12.68 6.15 -10.39
N ARG A 360 -13.67 6.18 -9.53
CA ARG A 360 -13.56 6.74 -8.18
C ARG A 360 -12.98 5.74 -7.17
N GLU A 361 -13.31 4.46 -7.30
CA GLU A 361 -13.14 3.48 -6.22
C GLU A 361 -12.10 2.40 -6.54
N LEU A 362 -11.75 2.21 -7.80
CA LEU A 362 -10.92 1.08 -8.20
C LEU A 362 -9.64 1.46 -8.94
N PRO A 363 -8.64 0.55 -8.93
CA PRO A 363 -7.44 0.70 -9.75
C PRO A 363 -7.79 0.86 -11.24
N MET A 364 -6.94 1.60 -11.95
CA MET A 364 -7.16 1.97 -13.36
C MET A 364 -7.41 0.78 -14.30
N GLY A 365 -6.85 -0.40 -14.02
CA GLY A 365 -7.08 -1.60 -14.83
C GLY A 365 -8.56 -2.00 -14.97
N TYR A 366 -9.40 -1.72 -13.94
CA TYR A 366 -10.86 -1.95 -14.02
C TYR A 366 -11.54 -0.95 -14.95
N VAL A 367 -11.09 0.30 -14.91
CA VAL A 367 -11.58 1.37 -15.80
C VAL A 367 -11.23 1.01 -17.25
N LEU A 368 -9.99 0.67 -17.51
CA LEU A 368 -9.50 0.32 -18.84
C LEU A 368 -10.19 -0.92 -19.40
N PHE A 369 -10.55 -1.89 -18.57
CA PHE A 369 -11.31 -3.06 -19.01
C PHE A 369 -12.70 -2.70 -19.55
N HIS A 370 -13.38 -1.69 -18.97
CA HIS A 370 -14.71 -1.26 -19.39
C HIS A 370 -14.70 -0.11 -20.40
N LEU A 371 -13.57 0.55 -20.59
CA LEU A 371 -13.41 1.68 -21.50
C LEU A 371 -13.89 1.38 -22.93
N PRO A 372 -13.58 0.20 -23.56
CA PRO A 372 -14.10 -0.16 -24.88
C PRO A 372 -15.62 -0.18 -24.95
N TRP A 373 -16.31 -0.59 -23.87
CA TRP A 373 -17.76 -0.68 -23.84
C TRP A 373 -18.40 0.71 -23.83
N VAL A 374 -17.79 1.66 -23.11
CA VAL A 374 -18.22 3.07 -23.08
C VAL A 374 -17.99 3.74 -24.43
N GLU A 375 -16.83 3.52 -25.06
CA GLU A 375 -16.52 4.02 -26.39
C GLU A 375 -17.54 3.49 -27.41
N GLU A 376 -17.76 2.16 -27.43
CA GLU A 376 -18.69 1.49 -28.33
C GLU A 376 -20.12 2.03 -28.19
N TRP A 377 -20.57 2.25 -26.95
CA TRP A 377 -21.89 2.82 -26.68
C TRP A 377 -22.01 4.25 -27.19
N TYR A 378 -21.01 5.12 -26.92
CA TYR A 378 -21.01 6.49 -27.45
C TYR A 378 -21.04 6.52 -28.98
N VAL A 379 -20.23 5.68 -29.64
CA VAL A 379 -20.17 5.59 -31.10
C VAL A 379 -21.51 5.09 -31.67
N ALA A 380 -22.11 4.05 -31.08
CA ALA A 380 -23.39 3.51 -31.50
C ALA A 380 -24.54 4.53 -31.41
N ASN A 381 -24.45 5.46 -30.44
CA ASN A 381 -25.43 6.54 -30.25
C ASN A 381 -25.02 7.87 -30.88
N ARG A 382 -24.02 7.87 -31.79
CA ARG A 382 -23.55 9.06 -32.51
C ARG A 382 -23.01 10.18 -31.59
N GLN A 383 -22.60 9.82 -30.38
CA GLN A 383 -22.01 10.75 -29.39
C GLN A 383 -20.48 10.85 -29.60
N TYR A 384 -20.07 11.19 -30.82
CA TYR A 384 -18.65 11.17 -31.21
C TYR A 384 -17.77 12.13 -30.44
N ARG A 385 -18.33 13.25 -29.95
CA ARG A 385 -17.61 14.21 -29.11
C ARG A 385 -17.22 13.57 -27.78
N GLN A 386 -18.16 12.85 -27.14
CA GLN A 386 -17.94 12.14 -25.89
C GLN A 386 -16.94 10.99 -26.08
N ALA A 387 -17.09 10.20 -27.14
CA ALA A 387 -16.13 9.15 -27.49
C ALA A 387 -14.71 9.71 -27.70
N TRP A 388 -14.58 10.82 -28.44
CA TRP A 388 -13.28 11.48 -28.64
C TRP A 388 -12.69 12.01 -27.32
N GLN A 389 -13.51 12.63 -26.46
CA GLN A 389 -13.09 13.13 -25.16
C GLN A 389 -12.62 12.00 -24.25
N LEU A 390 -13.37 10.88 -24.21
CA LEU A 390 -13.01 9.68 -23.49
C LEU A 390 -11.62 9.18 -23.91
N MET A 391 -11.35 9.05 -25.21
CA MET A 391 -10.07 8.59 -25.72
C MET A 391 -8.91 9.56 -25.45
N ARG A 392 -9.21 10.87 -25.37
CA ARG A 392 -8.22 11.87 -24.99
C ARG A 392 -7.86 11.79 -23.51
N ASP A 393 -8.84 11.49 -22.67
CA ASP A 393 -8.65 11.36 -21.22
C ASP A 393 -7.87 10.09 -20.84
N PHE A 394 -7.78 9.11 -21.76
CA PHE A 394 -7.00 7.87 -21.60
C PHE A 394 -5.98 7.67 -22.75
N PRO A 395 -4.94 8.53 -22.84
CA PRO A 395 -4.02 8.52 -23.98
C PRO A 395 -3.19 7.24 -24.11
N GLU A 396 -2.99 6.52 -23.02
CA GLU A 396 -2.25 5.24 -22.97
C GLU A 396 -3.07 4.06 -23.54
N TYR A 397 -4.37 4.24 -23.73
CA TYR A 397 -5.31 3.22 -24.24
C TYR A 397 -5.24 3.04 -25.78
N ARG A 398 -4.25 3.54 -26.45
CA ARG A 398 -4.14 3.37 -27.92
C ARG A 398 -3.94 1.89 -28.29
N ARG A 399 -4.97 1.29 -28.91
CA ARG A 399 -4.89 -0.01 -29.55
C ARG A 399 -4.01 0.02 -30.80
#